data_23db6c3e5810477266c44260e821c352
#
_entry.id   23db6c3e5810477266c44260e821c352
#
_cell.length_a   1.000
_cell.length_b   1.000
_cell.length_c   1.000
_cell.angle_alpha   90.00
_cell.angle_beta   90.00
_cell.angle_gamma   90.00
#
_symmetry.space_group_name_H-M   'P 1'
#
loop_
_entity.id
_entity.type
_entity.pdbx_description
1 polymer ?
#
loop_
_entity_poly.entity_id
_entity_poly.type
_entity_poly.pdbx_seq_one_letter_code
_entity_poly.pdbx_strand_id
1 'polypeptide(L)'
;MRAISRILSPAQLLLLGLLFSICTADIASQTYPIVFVSRNLVQGGSVYYPQAGLLPGMGPYSRSAVVGGRLLVREANGTVRVLVDSTMNFGGKTLIDVSDPSVYWDASKIVFAGIEHRDSSWRIYEIRADGSGFKQVTTSSRNINLSQFGPIAAKFVKYDDLDPCYLPDGRICFSSTRYPSLSQYTGTRATNLYIVD
;
A
#
# COMPACT_ATOMS: atom_id res chain seq x y z
N MET A 1 -2.42 -56.97 -33.90
CA MET A 1 -1.89 -55.60 -33.69
C MET A 1 -0.50 -55.71 -33.12
N ARG A 2 0.57 -55.40 -33.89
CA ARG A 2 1.96 -55.41 -33.40
C ARG A 2 2.30 -54.01 -32.92
N ALA A 3 2.55 -53.84 -31.64
CA ALA A 3 3.08 -52.62 -31.06
C ALA A 3 4.54 -52.46 -31.47
N ILE A 4 4.87 -51.46 -32.27
CA ILE A 4 6.24 -51.10 -32.63
C ILE A 4 6.75 -50.19 -31.52
N SER A 5 7.51 -50.76 -30.58
CA SER A 5 8.28 -49.97 -29.62
C SER A 5 9.53 -49.41 -30.36
N ARG A 6 9.49 -48.15 -30.76
CA ARG A 6 10.68 -47.45 -31.24
C ARG A 6 11.54 -47.06 -30.02
N ILE A 7 12.61 -47.82 -29.84
CA ILE A 7 13.72 -47.45 -28.91
C ILE A 7 14.47 -46.28 -29.56
N LEU A 8 14.54 -45.16 -28.88
CA LEU A 8 15.28 -43.99 -29.32
C LEU A 8 16.78 -44.34 -29.45
N SER A 9 17.46 -43.90 -30.52
CA SER A 9 18.88 -44.09 -30.67
C SER A 9 19.69 -43.30 -29.62
N PRO A 10 20.93 -43.75 -29.32
CA PRO A 10 21.79 -42.99 -28.34
C PRO A 10 21.97 -41.53 -28.72
N ALA A 11 22.03 -41.22 -30.01
CA ALA A 11 22.11 -39.83 -30.49
C ALA A 11 20.83 -39.02 -30.22
N GLN A 12 19.64 -39.63 -30.30
CA GLN A 12 18.35 -38.99 -29.97
C GLN A 12 18.23 -38.78 -28.47
N LEU A 13 18.69 -39.68 -27.64
CA LEU A 13 18.77 -39.53 -26.19
C LEU A 13 19.75 -38.41 -25.77
N LEU A 14 20.91 -38.30 -26.47
CA LEU A 14 21.86 -37.21 -26.23
C LEU A 14 21.29 -35.85 -26.62
N LEU A 15 20.58 -35.78 -27.76
CA LEU A 15 19.92 -34.55 -28.22
C LEU A 15 18.79 -34.11 -27.26
N LEU A 16 18.01 -35.08 -26.73
CA LEU A 16 16.98 -34.83 -25.73
C LEU A 16 17.61 -34.32 -24.41
N GLY A 17 18.74 -34.91 -23.99
CA GLY A 17 19.51 -34.48 -22.81
C GLY A 17 20.06 -33.07 -22.96
N LEU A 18 20.57 -32.72 -24.16
CA LEU A 18 21.03 -31.36 -24.44
C LEU A 18 19.91 -30.35 -24.48
N LEU A 19 18.75 -30.70 -25.04
CA LEU A 19 17.53 -29.82 -25.03
C LEU A 19 16.99 -29.59 -23.61
N PHE A 20 17.06 -30.62 -22.75
CA PHE A 20 16.71 -30.44 -21.32
C PHE A 20 17.71 -29.60 -20.56
N SER A 21 19.00 -29.69 -20.88
CA SER A 21 20.06 -28.90 -20.24
C SER A 21 20.02 -27.42 -20.63
N ILE A 22 19.51 -27.09 -21.81
CA ILE A 22 19.35 -25.70 -22.26
C ILE A 22 18.09 -25.07 -21.61
N CYS A 23 17.08 -25.87 -21.21
CA CYS A 23 15.88 -25.37 -20.49
C CYS A 23 16.11 -25.09 -19.00
N THR A 24 17.25 -25.46 -18.44
CA THR A 24 17.69 -25.08 -17.10
C THR A 24 18.67 -23.90 -17.11
N ALA A 25 18.66 -23.06 -18.14
CA ALA A 25 19.20 -21.73 -17.98
C ALA A 25 18.46 -21.14 -16.77
N ASP A 26 19.14 -21.03 -15.63
CA ASP A 26 18.69 -20.27 -14.50
C ASP A 26 18.16 -18.93 -15.07
N ILE A 27 16.87 -18.79 -15.13
CA ILE A 27 16.26 -17.48 -15.08
C ILE A 27 16.69 -17.02 -13.69
N ALA A 28 17.85 -16.40 -13.59
CA ALA A 28 18.25 -15.65 -12.44
C ALA A 28 17.10 -14.66 -12.26
N SER A 29 16.14 -15.04 -11.44
CA SER A 29 15.04 -14.21 -11.04
C SER A 29 15.73 -13.00 -10.41
N GLN A 30 15.82 -11.93 -11.19
CA GLN A 30 16.34 -10.67 -10.71
C GLN A 30 15.34 -10.22 -9.63
N THR A 31 15.60 -10.62 -8.40
CA THR A 31 14.75 -10.32 -7.25
C THR A 31 15.09 -8.93 -6.79
N TYR A 32 14.24 -7.98 -7.16
CA TYR A 32 14.31 -6.63 -6.61
C TYR A 32 13.70 -6.62 -5.20
N PRO A 33 14.14 -5.71 -4.32
CA PRO A 33 13.43 -5.45 -3.08
C PRO A 33 11.99 -5.01 -3.36
N ILE A 34 11.06 -5.50 -2.56
CA ILE A 34 9.62 -5.19 -2.70
C ILE A 34 9.13 -4.55 -1.41
N VAL A 35 8.55 -3.34 -1.52
CA VAL A 35 7.85 -2.68 -0.43
C VAL A 35 6.39 -3.12 -0.44
N PHE A 36 5.87 -3.48 0.72
CA PHE A 36 4.47 -3.88 0.87
C PHE A 36 3.94 -3.58 2.27
N VAL A 37 2.62 -3.57 2.40
CA VAL A 37 1.95 -3.46 3.70
C VAL A 37 1.35 -4.81 4.10
N SER A 38 1.38 -5.10 5.40
CA SER A 38 0.66 -6.21 6.01
C SER A 38 -0.33 -5.63 7.01
N ARG A 39 -1.62 -5.86 6.80
CA ARG A 39 -2.69 -5.32 7.63
C ARG A 39 -3.59 -6.44 8.13
N ASN A 40 -4.14 -6.27 9.32
CA ASN A 40 -5.18 -7.16 9.83
C ASN A 40 -6.48 -6.97 9.04
N LEU A 41 -7.33 -7.99 9.01
CA LEU A 41 -8.62 -7.93 8.37
C LEU A 41 -9.55 -6.95 9.10
N VAL A 42 -10.23 -6.11 8.34
CA VAL A 42 -11.31 -5.25 8.85
C VAL A 42 -12.54 -6.13 9.07
N GLN A 43 -13.08 -6.11 10.27
CA GLN A 43 -14.31 -6.83 10.60
C GLN A 43 -15.53 -6.10 10.04
N GLY A 44 -16.47 -6.85 9.51
CA GLY A 44 -17.71 -6.35 8.94
C GLY A 44 -17.66 -6.15 7.42
N GLY A 45 -18.74 -6.44 6.77
CA GLY A 45 -18.96 -6.29 5.34
C GLY A 45 -20.13 -5.39 5.02
N SER A 46 -20.30 -5.07 3.75
CA SER A 46 -21.47 -4.38 3.23
C SER A 46 -22.52 -5.38 2.74
N VAL A 47 -23.78 -4.97 2.68
CA VAL A 47 -24.86 -5.79 2.10
C VAL A 47 -24.57 -6.16 0.64
N TYR A 48 -23.95 -5.25 -0.12
CA TYR A 48 -23.63 -5.44 -1.53
C TYR A 48 -22.26 -6.13 -1.75
N TYR A 49 -21.31 -5.94 -0.82
CA TYR A 49 -19.96 -6.47 -0.92
C TYR A 49 -19.54 -7.05 0.44
N PRO A 50 -20.13 -8.17 0.86
CA PRO A 50 -19.93 -8.71 2.21
C PRO A 50 -18.47 -9.10 2.49
N GLN A 51 -17.71 -9.52 1.48
CA GLN A 51 -16.29 -9.86 1.61
C GLN A 51 -15.35 -8.64 1.49
N ALA A 52 -15.77 -7.56 0.83
CA ALA A 52 -14.93 -6.39 0.64
C ALA A 52 -14.53 -5.71 1.98
N GLY A 53 -15.40 -5.80 3.00
CA GLY A 53 -15.10 -5.29 4.33
C GLY A 53 -14.11 -6.14 5.12
N LEU A 54 -13.79 -7.35 4.66
CA LEU A 54 -12.80 -8.23 5.27
C LEU A 54 -11.39 -8.00 4.73
N LEU A 55 -11.26 -7.35 3.58
CA LEU A 55 -9.98 -7.11 2.92
C LEU A 55 -9.56 -5.65 3.14
N PRO A 56 -8.38 -5.40 3.75
CA PRO A 56 -7.85 -4.04 3.91
C PRO A 56 -7.75 -3.33 2.55
N GLY A 57 -8.12 -2.05 2.52
CA GLY A 57 -8.07 -1.24 1.31
C GLY A 57 -9.19 -1.48 0.30
N MET A 58 -10.15 -2.35 0.59
CA MET A 58 -11.27 -2.64 -0.33
C MET A 58 -12.61 -2.17 0.21
N GLY A 59 -13.48 -1.75 -0.71
CA GLY A 59 -14.87 -1.39 -0.43
C GLY A 59 -15.04 -0.21 0.54
N PRO A 60 -16.19 -0.13 1.20
CA PRO A 60 -16.55 1.02 2.05
C PRO A 60 -15.69 1.15 3.30
N TYR A 61 -14.94 0.12 3.66
CA TYR A 61 -14.07 0.09 4.85
C TYR A 61 -12.60 0.33 4.54
N SER A 62 -12.26 0.77 3.33
CA SER A 62 -10.88 1.04 2.90
C SER A 62 -10.13 2.01 3.82
N ARG A 63 -10.87 2.95 4.44
CA ARG A 63 -10.31 3.94 5.38
C ARG A 63 -10.36 3.52 6.85
N SER A 64 -10.90 2.34 7.15
CA SER A 64 -10.95 1.85 8.53
C SER A 64 -9.55 1.48 9.01
N ALA A 65 -9.15 2.00 10.17
CA ALA A 65 -7.89 1.67 10.80
C ALA A 65 -8.02 0.37 11.60
N VAL A 66 -7.02 -0.49 11.48
CA VAL A 66 -6.93 -1.75 12.21
C VAL A 66 -5.55 -1.84 12.86
N VAL A 67 -5.50 -2.03 14.18
CA VAL A 67 -4.22 -2.15 14.90
C VAL A 67 -3.41 -3.33 14.37
N GLY A 68 -2.11 -3.11 14.16
CA GLY A 68 -1.16 -4.13 13.70
C GLY A 68 -0.78 -4.01 12.22
N GLY A 69 -1.12 -2.89 11.57
CA GLY A 69 -0.61 -2.57 10.23
C GLY A 69 0.92 -2.39 10.25
N ARG A 70 1.62 -2.92 9.24
CA ARG A 70 3.08 -2.86 9.13
C ARG A 70 3.50 -2.49 7.71
N LEU A 71 4.50 -1.61 7.61
CA LEU A 71 5.24 -1.35 6.38
C LEU A 71 6.49 -2.23 6.36
N LEU A 72 6.67 -2.99 5.31
CA LEU A 72 7.69 -4.03 5.19
C LEU A 72 8.47 -3.89 3.89
N VAL A 73 9.73 -4.32 3.92
CA VAL A 73 10.55 -4.55 2.74
C VAL A 73 10.94 -6.02 2.70
N ARG A 74 10.65 -6.69 1.60
CA ARG A 74 11.27 -7.97 1.26
C ARG A 74 12.51 -7.67 0.43
N GLU A 75 13.67 -7.97 0.97
CA GLU A 75 14.95 -7.76 0.32
C GLU A 75 15.17 -8.75 -0.86
N ALA A 76 16.11 -8.45 -1.75
CA ALA A 76 16.45 -9.31 -2.90
C ALA A 76 16.81 -10.74 -2.50
N ASN A 77 17.43 -10.93 -1.32
CA ASN A 77 17.79 -12.23 -0.76
C ASN A 77 16.60 -12.97 -0.10
N GLY A 78 15.40 -12.39 -0.14
CA GLY A 78 14.18 -12.97 0.43
C GLY A 78 13.94 -12.66 1.90
N THR A 79 14.86 -12.03 2.62
CA THR A 79 14.63 -11.61 4.00
C THR A 79 13.59 -10.51 4.07
N VAL A 80 12.79 -10.48 5.15
CA VAL A 80 11.77 -9.44 5.36
C VAL A 80 12.19 -8.57 6.52
N ARG A 81 12.20 -7.25 6.29
CA ARG A 81 12.52 -6.24 7.28
C ARG A 81 11.30 -5.34 7.52
N VAL A 82 11.03 -5.04 8.78
CA VAL A 82 9.97 -4.10 9.18
C VAL A 82 10.54 -2.68 9.13
N LEU A 83 9.86 -1.77 8.45
CA LEU A 83 10.18 -0.33 8.44
C LEU A 83 9.34 0.44 9.45
N VAL A 84 8.05 0.09 9.55
CA VAL A 84 7.10 0.73 10.47
C VAL A 84 6.16 -0.32 11.03
N ASP A 85 5.95 -0.31 12.33
CA ASP A 85 4.89 -1.03 13.03
C ASP A 85 4.43 -0.29 14.29
N SER A 86 3.41 -0.83 14.96
CA SER A 86 2.80 -0.21 16.13
C SER A 86 3.66 -0.25 17.41
N THR A 87 4.84 -0.87 17.37
CA THR A 87 5.79 -0.89 18.50
C THR A 87 6.90 0.16 18.35
N MET A 88 7.07 0.72 17.14
CA MET A 88 8.10 1.71 16.85
C MET A 88 7.64 3.11 17.22
N ASN A 89 8.56 3.89 17.80
CA ASN A 89 8.33 5.28 18.15
C ASN A 89 9.25 6.19 17.34
N PHE A 90 8.64 7.10 16.58
CA PHE A 90 9.31 8.05 15.71
C PHE A 90 9.20 9.47 16.29
N GLY A 91 9.99 9.76 17.31
CA GLY A 91 9.99 11.10 17.94
C GLY A 91 8.66 11.44 18.63
N GLY A 92 8.06 10.48 19.32
CA GLY A 92 6.78 10.62 20.00
C GLY A 92 5.57 10.16 19.19
N LYS A 93 5.76 9.76 17.92
CA LYS A 93 4.69 9.22 17.05
C LYS A 93 4.80 7.71 16.92
N THR A 94 3.66 7.06 17.03
CA THR A 94 3.49 5.62 16.79
C THR A 94 2.32 5.43 15.84
N LEU A 95 2.49 4.66 14.78
CA LEU A 95 1.42 4.37 13.83
C LEU A 95 0.79 3.02 14.14
N ILE A 96 -0.50 2.98 14.38
CA ILE A 96 -1.23 1.73 14.62
C ILE A 96 -1.56 0.97 13.34
N ASP A 97 -1.63 1.70 12.20
CA ASP A 97 -1.91 1.14 10.89
C ASP A 97 -1.23 1.95 9.79
N VAL A 98 -0.91 1.28 8.69
CA VAL A 98 -0.25 1.85 7.50
C VAL A 98 -0.87 1.29 6.22
N SER A 99 -0.88 2.09 5.14
CA SER A 99 -1.49 1.73 3.85
C SER A 99 -0.78 2.43 2.68
N ASP A 100 -1.05 1.96 1.48
CA ASP A 100 -0.78 2.62 0.20
C ASP A 100 0.68 3.09 0.02
N PRO A 101 1.68 2.18 0.13
CA PRO A 101 3.08 2.57 -0.04
C PRO A 101 3.41 2.86 -1.50
N SER A 102 4.18 3.91 -1.75
CA SER A 102 4.78 4.24 -3.04
C SER A 102 6.27 4.50 -2.87
N VAL A 103 7.08 3.92 -3.74
CA VAL A 103 8.54 4.03 -3.70
C VAL A 103 8.99 5.16 -4.62
N TYR A 104 9.95 5.98 -4.17
CA TYR A 104 10.57 7.00 -4.99
C TYR A 104 11.41 6.39 -6.13
N TRP A 105 11.60 7.12 -7.21
CA TRP A 105 12.20 6.65 -8.47
C TRP A 105 13.58 6.01 -8.32
N ASP A 106 14.40 6.48 -7.38
CA ASP A 106 15.73 5.95 -7.08
C ASP A 106 15.73 4.90 -5.96
N ALA A 107 14.56 4.48 -5.50
CA ALA A 107 14.35 3.56 -4.40
C ALA A 107 14.92 4.02 -3.04
N SER A 108 15.28 5.31 -2.88
CA SER A 108 15.89 5.82 -1.65
C SER A 108 14.88 6.05 -0.51
N LYS A 109 13.60 6.26 -0.85
CA LYS A 109 12.56 6.61 0.11
C LYS A 109 11.18 6.11 -0.30
N ILE A 110 10.30 6.03 0.68
CA ILE A 110 8.96 5.47 0.56
C ILE A 110 7.98 6.47 1.18
N VAL A 111 6.93 6.83 0.44
CA VAL A 111 5.78 7.57 0.95
C VAL A 111 4.64 6.60 1.20
N PHE A 112 3.86 6.82 2.25
CA PHE A 112 2.75 5.94 2.63
C PHE A 112 1.71 6.68 3.46
N ALA A 113 0.50 6.14 3.55
CA ALA A 113 -0.52 6.61 4.48
C ALA A 113 -0.35 5.92 5.83
N GLY A 114 -0.53 6.66 6.92
CA GLY A 114 -0.45 6.13 8.27
C GLY A 114 -1.46 6.79 9.21
N ILE A 115 -1.82 6.10 10.29
CA ILE A 115 -2.74 6.60 11.31
C ILE A 115 -2.23 6.28 12.71
N GLU A 116 -2.25 7.29 13.59
CA GLU A 116 -1.71 7.17 14.96
C GLU A 116 -2.70 6.57 15.96
N HIS A 117 -4.01 6.77 15.73
CA HIS A 117 -5.08 6.30 16.63
C HIS A 117 -6.36 6.03 15.84
N ARG A 118 -7.22 5.11 16.28
CA ARG A 118 -8.49 4.76 15.60
C ARG A 118 -9.42 5.95 15.40
N ASP A 119 -9.39 6.91 16.33
CA ASP A 119 -10.22 8.12 16.28
C ASP A 119 -9.52 9.30 15.61
N SER A 120 -8.27 9.15 15.18
CA SER A 120 -7.54 10.16 14.42
C SER A 120 -7.89 10.09 12.93
N SER A 121 -7.10 10.70 12.10
CA SER A 121 -7.26 10.69 10.65
C SER A 121 -5.99 10.19 10.00
N TRP A 122 -6.13 9.57 8.85
CA TRP A 122 -5.01 9.18 8.02
C TRP A 122 -4.22 10.39 7.56
N ARG A 123 -2.89 10.27 7.57
CA ARG A 123 -1.95 11.28 7.10
C ARG A 123 -0.88 10.64 6.24
N ILE A 124 -0.23 11.45 5.43
CA ILE A 124 0.89 11.00 4.60
C ILE A 124 2.19 11.14 5.39
N TYR A 125 3.00 10.10 5.34
CA TYR A 125 4.32 9.99 5.95
C TYR A 125 5.34 9.58 4.89
N GLU A 126 6.60 9.92 5.13
CA GLU A 126 7.74 9.49 4.33
C GLU A 126 8.81 8.86 5.25
N ILE A 127 9.49 7.84 4.77
CA ILE A 127 10.62 7.20 5.44
C ILE A 127 11.66 6.80 4.38
N ARG A 128 12.93 6.79 4.73
CA ARG A 128 13.95 6.24 3.85
C ARG A 128 13.88 4.71 3.77
N ALA A 129 14.37 4.15 2.68
CA ALA A 129 14.37 2.70 2.49
C ALA A 129 15.20 1.95 3.54
N ASP A 130 16.19 2.62 4.18
CA ASP A 130 16.96 2.08 5.29
C ASP A 130 16.23 2.11 6.65
N GLY A 131 15.05 2.74 6.72
CA GLY A 131 14.26 2.92 7.94
C GLY A 131 14.54 4.23 8.70
N SER A 132 15.45 5.05 8.23
CA SER A 132 15.75 6.36 8.82
C SER A 132 14.87 7.48 8.25
N GLY A 133 14.96 8.68 8.79
CA GLY A 133 14.37 9.89 8.21
C GLY A 133 12.83 9.90 8.18
N PHE A 134 12.18 9.20 9.11
CA PHE A 134 10.72 9.25 9.24
C PHE A 134 10.24 10.69 9.43
N LYS A 135 9.29 11.10 8.62
CA LYS A 135 8.64 12.41 8.75
C LYS A 135 7.16 12.34 8.37
N GLN A 136 6.36 13.18 9.01
CA GLN A 136 4.98 13.43 8.61
C GLN A 136 4.97 14.48 7.50
N VAL A 137 4.34 14.17 6.38
CA VAL A 137 4.24 15.05 5.20
C VAL A 137 3.01 15.94 5.28
N THR A 138 1.85 15.38 5.63
CA THR A 138 0.60 16.16 5.74
C THR A 138 0.17 16.32 7.19
N THR A 139 -0.33 17.52 7.51
CA THR A 139 -0.80 17.89 8.85
C THR A 139 -2.32 17.98 8.91
N SER A 140 -2.87 18.16 10.12
CA SER A 140 -4.31 18.36 10.33
C SER A 140 -4.79 19.78 10.07
N SER A 141 -3.92 20.68 9.60
CA SER A 141 -4.25 22.05 9.29
C SER A 141 -5.12 22.16 8.03
N ARG A 142 -6.21 22.89 8.13
CA ARG A 142 -7.13 23.17 7.03
C ARG A 142 -7.74 24.56 7.24
N ASN A 143 -7.56 25.43 6.26
CA ASN A 143 -8.12 26.79 6.33
C ASN A 143 -9.46 26.85 5.58
N ILE A 144 -10.49 26.19 6.15
CA ILE A 144 -11.85 26.20 5.62
C ILE A 144 -12.80 26.44 6.79
N ASN A 145 -13.66 27.46 6.66
CA ASN A 145 -14.73 27.71 7.62
C ASN A 145 -15.86 26.69 7.42
N LEU A 146 -15.98 25.74 8.34
CA LEU A 146 -16.99 24.69 8.26
C LEU A 146 -18.40 25.16 8.59
N SER A 147 -18.58 26.28 9.30
CA SER A 147 -19.91 26.76 9.69
C SER A 147 -20.83 27.06 8.49
N GLN A 148 -20.23 27.39 7.33
CA GLN A 148 -20.98 27.62 6.09
C GLN A 148 -21.75 26.39 5.58
N PHE A 149 -21.42 25.19 6.07
CA PHE A 149 -22.07 23.94 5.68
C PHE A 149 -23.25 23.57 6.59
N GLY A 150 -23.60 24.42 7.56
CA GLY A 150 -24.77 24.22 8.44
C GLY A 150 -24.77 22.84 9.12
N PRO A 151 -25.91 22.14 9.13
CA PRO A 151 -26.06 20.88 9.87
C PRO A 151 -25.11 19.75 9.43
N ILE A 152 -24.62 19.80 8.19
CA ILE A 152 -23.71 18.77 7.68
C ILE A 152 -22.22 19.04 8.00
N ALA A 153 -21.91 20.19 8.60
CA ALA A 153 -20.55 20.57 8.97
C ALA A 153 -19.81 19.49 9.80
N ALA A 154 -20.54 18.80 10.68
CA ALA A 154 -20.00 17.74 11.52
C ALA A 154 -19.38 16.58 10.70
N LYS A 155 -19.88 16.30 9.50
CA LYS A 155 -19.31 15.28 8.60
C LYS A 155 -17.92 15.64 8.09
N PHE A 156 -17.54 16.91 8.14
CA PHE A 156 -16.30 17.44 7.58
C PHE A 156 -15.24 17.77 8.63
N VAL A 157 -15.51 17.59 9.92
CA VAL A 157 -14.56 17.90 11.00
C VAL A 157 -13.26 17.11 10.83
N LYS A 158 -13.38 15.81 10.59
CA LYS A 158 -12.23 14.95 10.28
C LYS A 158 -12.10 14.79 8.76
N TYR A 159 -10.88 14.64 8.29
CA TYR A 159 -10.57 14.31 6.89
C TYR A 159 -9.34 13.41 6.82
N ASP A 160 -9.25 12.62 5.78
CA ASP A 160 -8.19 11.63 5.57
C ASP A 160 -7.37 11.98 4.34
N ASP A 161 -6.07 11.72 4.43
CA ASP A 161 -5.11 11.80 3.32
C ASP A 161 -4.60 10.38 3.07
N LEU A 162 -4.77 9.87 1.84
CA LEU A 162 -4.53 8.48 1.44
C LEU A 162 -3.91 8.41 0.04
N ASP A 163 -3.54 7.21 -0.40
CA ASP A 163 -3.10 6.89 -1.75
C ASP A 163 -1.97 7.81 -2.25
N PRO A 164 -0.88 8.01 -1.50
CA PRO A 164 0.19 8.89 -1.96
C PRO A 164 1.00 8.25 -3.08
N CYS A 165 1.46 9.09 -4.02
CA CYS A 165 2.46 8.69 -5.00
C CYS A 165 3.41 9.85 -5.30
N TYR A 166 4.65 9.52 -5.69
CA TYR A 166 5.60 10.52 -6.14
C TYR A 166 5.32 10.96 -7.57
N LEU A 167 5.38 12.26 -7.81
CA LEU A 167 5.40 12.85 -9.14
C LEU A 167 6.83 12.88 -9.69
N PRO A 168 7.00 12.98 -11.03
CA PRO A 168 8.34 13.02 -11.65
C PRO A 168 9.25 14.14 -11.16
N ASP A 169 8.69 15.23 -10.68
CA ASP A 169 9.41 16.37 -10.11
C ASP A 169 9.74 16.24 -8.62
N GLY A 170 9.38 15.11 -8.01
CA GLY A 170 9.67 14.79 -6.61
C GLY A 170 8.59 15.21 -5.62
N ARG A 171 7.57 15.93 -6.06
CA ARG A 171 6.39 16.26 -5.24
C ARG A 171 5.56 15.00 -4.98
N ILE A 172 4.71 15.07 -3.97
CA ILE A 172 3.81 13.98 -3.58
C ILE A 172 2.38 14.37 -3.95
N CYS A 173 1.75 13.55 -4.81
CA CYS A 173 0.31 13.60 -5.08
C CYS A 173 -0.40 12.60 -4.15
N PHE A 174 -1.55 12.97 -3.63
CA PHE A 174 -2.34 12.11 -2.74
C PHE A 174 -3.83 12.41 -2.85
N SER A 175 -4.67 11.46 -2.47
CA SER A 175 -6.11 11.65 -2.36
C SER A 175 -6.47 12.20 -0.97
N SER A 176 -7.42 13.14 -0.90
CA SER A 176 -7.83 13.71 0.38
C SER A 176 -9.32 14.03 0.42
N THR A 177 -9.93 13.84 1.58
CA THR A 177 -11.29 14.31 1.88
C THR A 177 -11.31 15.67 2.59
N ARG A 178 -10.22 16.45 2.54
CA ARG A 178 -10.10 17.74 3.23
C ARG A 178 -11.02 18.82 2.67
N TYR A 179 -11.36 18.78 1.40
CA TYR A 179 -12.38 19.68 0.86
C TYR A 179 -13.77 19.16 1.23
N PRO A 180 -14.62 20.00 1.86
CA PRO A 180 -15.95 19.59 2.30
C PRO A 180 -16.90 19.32 1.13
N SER A 181 -16.94 18.09 0.69
CA SER A 181 -17.87 17.61 -0.34
C SER A 181 -18.36 16.20 -0.02
N LEU A 182 -19.58 15.90 -0.44
CA LEU A 182 -20.17 14.58 -0.28
C LEU A 182 -20.45 13.97 -1.66
N SER A 183 -20.27 12.66 -1.75
CA SER A 183 -20.73 11.87 -2.88
C SER A 183 -22.25 11.96 -2.96
N GLN A 184 -22.79 12.25 -4.12
CA GLN A 184 -24.24 12.32 -4.35
C GLN A 184 -24.93 10.99 -4.09
N TYR A 185 -24.26 9.89 -4.42
CA TYR A 185 -24.84 8.55 -4.30
C TYR A 185 -24.79 8.00 -2.87
N THR A 186 -23.65 8.11 -2.20
CA THR A 186 -23.46 7.49 -0.88
C THR A 186 -23.61 8.43 0.30
N GLY A 187 -23.58 9.75 0.06
CA GLY A 187 -23.54 10.76 1.13
C GLY A 187 -22.27 10.69 2.00
N THR A 188 -21.26 9.92 1.57
CA THR A 188 -19.95 9.88 2.23
C THR A 188 -19.06 11.01 1.72
N ARG A 189 -17.98 11.31 2.46
CA ARG A 189 -17.01 12.34 2.05
C ARG A 189 -16.36 11.95 0.71
N ALA A 190 -16.40 12.84 -0.27
CA ALA A 190 -15.72 12.68 -1.54
C ALA A 190 -14.24 13.03 -1.43
N THR A 191 -13.42 12.40 -2.25
CA THR A 191 -11.98 12.66 -2.36
C THR A 191 -11.66 13.57 -3.53
N ASN A 192 -10.60 14.36 -3.35
CA ASN A 192 -9.97 15.16 -4.40
C ASN A 192 -8.46 14.89 -4.36
N LEU A 193 -7.76 15.18 -5.47
CA LEU A 193 -6.32 15.09 -5.53
C LEU A 193 -5.67 16.37 -5.00
N TYR A 194 -4.59 16.20 -4.27
CA TYR A 194 -3.75 17.25 -3.72
C TYR A 194 -2.29 16.97 -4.01
N ILE A 195 -1.49 18.03 -4.03
CA ILE A 195 -0.04 17.95 -4.23
C ILE A 195 0.62 18.71 -3.08
N VAL A 196 1.72 18.13 -2.57
CA VAL A 196 2.59 18.74 -1.55
C VAL A 196 4.05 18.57 -1.95
N ASP A 197 4.90 19.54 -1.53
CA ASP A 197 6.35 19.55 -1.72
C ASP A 197 7.08 18.69 -0.70
#